data_56d8491936581efa929b927537c58fba
#
_entry.id   56d8491936581efa929b927537c58fba
#
_cell.length_a   1.000
_cell.length_b   1.000
_cell.length_c   1.000
_cell.angle_alpha   90.00
_cell.angle_beta   90.00
_cell.angle_gamma   90.00
#
_symmetry.space_group_name_H-M   'P 1'
#
loop_
_entity.id
_entity.type
_entity.pdbx_description
1 polymer ?
#
loop_
_entity_poly.entity_id
_entity_poly.type
_entity_poly.pdbx_seq_one_letter_code
_entity_poly.pdbx_strand_id
1 'polypeptide(L)'
;MAKDKKLVEAITSMDEDFAQWYTDVVKKAELTDYSSVKGCMVIKPYGYAIWENIQHELDRRFKETGVENVYMPMFIPESLLEVEKDHVEGFAPEVAWVTYGGLNPLQERMCVRPTSETLFCDFYKNAIQSYRDLPKVYNQWCSVVRWEKETRPFLRSREFLWQEGHTAHATAEEAEQRTVQMLNLYADFCEEVLAMPVIRGQKTEKEKFAGAEATYTIEALMHDGKALQSGTSHNFGDGFAKAFGIQFTDKDNKLKYVHQTSWGMTTRLIGAIIMVHGDDSGLVLPPRIAPTQVMVIPIQQHKEGVLEKANEIRERLG
;
A
#
# COMPACT_ATOMS: atom_id res chain seq x y z
N MET A 1 -4.75 -38.54 20.54
CA MET A 1 -4.20 -37.73 19.45
C MET A 1 -2.82 -37.28 19.88
N ALA A 2 -1.76 -37.66 19.19
CA ALA A 2 -0.41 -37.16 19.47
C ALA A 2 -0.40 -35.67 19.17
N LYS A 3 -0.01 -34.84 20.14
CA LYS A 3 0.27 -33.41 19.90
C LYS A 3 1.41 -33.36 18.88
N ASP A 4 1.14 -32.83 17.70
CA ASP A 4 2.19 -32.52 16.74
C ASP A 4 3.24 -31.68 17.45
N LYS A 5 4.48 -32.18 17.47
CA LYS A 5 5.59 -31.50 18.11
C LYS A 5 5.87 -30.23 17.34
N LYS A 6 5.70 -29.06 17.96
CA LYS A 6 6.05 -27.77 17.34
C LYS A 6 7.46 -27.86 16.76
N LEU A 7 7.61 -27.55 15.47
CA LEU A 7 8.90 -27.46 14.81
C LEU A 7 9.76 -26.28 15.31
N VAL A 8 9.09 -25.23 15.83
CA VAL A 8 9.73 -24.04 16.37
C VAL A 8 9.10 -23.72 17.74
N GLU A 9 9.89 -23.76 18.81
CA GLU A 9 9.44 -23.47 20.18
C GLU A 9 9.50 -21.97 20.54
N ALA A 10 9.93 -21.12 19.60
CA ALA A 10 10.28 -19.71 19.88
C ALA A 10 9.16 -18.70 19.62
N ILE A 11 7.96 -19.15 19.23
CA ILE A 11 6.79 -18.32 18.96
C ILE A 11 5.58 -18.83 19.75
N THR A 12 4.71 -17.90 20.16
CA THR A 12 3.42 -18.20 20.78
C THR A 12 2.52 -18.94 19.77
N SER A 13 1.66 -19.85 20.22
CA SER A 13 0.70 -20.52 19.34
C SER A 13 -0.40 -19.55 18.89
N MET A 14 -0.85 -19.69 17.64
CA MET A 14 -1.98 -18.91 17.09
C MET A 14 -3.25 -19.05 17.93
N ASP A 15 -3.53 -20.26 18.41
CA ASP A 15 -4.72 -20.57 19.21
C ASP A 15 -4.65 -20.02 20.63
N GLU A 16 -3.42 -19.80 21.16
CA GLU A 16 -3.21 -19.26 22.49
C GLU A 16 -3.32 -17.74 22.51
N ASP A 17 -2.59 -17.05 21.62
CA ASP A 17 -2.64 -15.60 21.45
C ASP A 17 -2.22 -15.23 20.00
N PHE A 18 -3.22 -15.01 19.16
CA PHE A 18 -3.02 -14.64 17.74
C PHE A 18 -2.22 -13.34 17.59
N ALA A 19 -2.43 -12.37 18.46
CA ALA A 19 -1.75 -11.09 18.37
C ALA A 19 -0.26 -11.20 18.76
N GLN A 20 0.04 -11.99 19.76
CA GLN A 20 1.42 -12.28 20.16
C GLN A 20 2.12 -13.17 19.12
N TRP A 21 1.44 -14.21 18.62
CA TRP A 21 1.92 -15.03 17.52
C TRP A 21 2.38 -14.18 16.32
N TYR A 22 1.53 -13.26 15.86
CA TYR A 22 1.88 -12.36 14.76
C TYR A 22 3.15 -11.55 15.04
N THR A 23 3.25 -10.99 16.23
CA THR A 23 4.41 -10.20 16.65
C THR A 23 5.68 -11.06 16.69
N ASP A 24 5.58 -12.28 17.20
CA ASP A 24 6.69 -13.23 17.28
C ASP A 24 7.16 -13.64 15.88
N VAL A 25 6.25 -13.94 14.95
CA VAL A 25 6.59 -14.26 13.56
C VAL A 25 7.33 -13.13 12.89
N VAL A 26 6.82 -11.89 12.99
CA VAL A 26 7.46 -10.70 12.39
C VAL A 26 8.90 -10.52 12.90
N LYS A 27 9.12 -10.69 14.20
CA LYS A 27 10.44 -10.55 14.83
C LYS A 27 11.39 -11.69 14.50
N LYS A 28 10.90 -12.93 14.60
CA LYS A 28 11.73 -14.13 14.40
C LYS A 28 12.11 -14.36 12.95
N ALA A 29 11.24 -13.97 12.02
CA ALA A 29 11.57 -13.94 10.60
C ALA A 29 12.40 -12.72 10.19
N GLU A 30 12.80 -11.89 11.15
CA GLU A 30 13.62 -10.70 10.92
C GLU A 30 13.07 -9.71 9.89
N LEU A 31 11.74 -9.52 9.86
CA LEU A 31 11.09 -8.66 8.88
C LEU A 31 11.16 -7.18 9.25
N THR A 32 10.98 -6.87 10.55
CA THR A 32 11.06 -5.50 11.08
C THR A 32 11.73 -5.46 12.44
N ASP A 33 12.12 -4.24 12.84
CA ASP A 33 12.53 -3.93 14.21
C ASP A 33 11.95 -2.57 14.64
N TYR A 34 11.94 -2.31 15.93
CA TYR A 34 11.51 -1.02 16.46
C TYR A 34 12.57 0.06 16.19
N SER A 35 12.10 1.25 15.83
CA SER A 35 12.97 2.42 15.73
C SER A 35 12.92 3.26 17.01
N SER A 36 13.80 4.24 17.13
CA SER A 36 13.76 5.26 18.18
C SER A 36 12.55 6.18 18.07
N VAL A 37 11.89 6.23 16.91
CA VAL A 37 10.66 6.99 16.68
C VAL A 37 9.47 6.08 16.96
N LYS A 38 8.79 6.34 18.07
CA LYS A 38 7.64 5.51 18.51
C LYS A 38 6.59 5.41 17.40
N GLY A 39 6.23 4.18 17.05
CA GLY A 39 5.22 3.87 16.03
C GLY A 39 5.75 3.83 14.60
N CYS A 40 7.03 4.12 14.37
CA CYS A 40 7.72 3.90 13.11
C CYS A 40 8.62 2.67 13.23
N MET A 41 8.65 1.85 12.18
CA MET A 41 9.39 0.58 12.18
C MET A 41 10.59 0.66 11.24
N VAL A 42 11.67 -0.02 11.61
CA VAL A 42 12.74 -0.35 10.67
C VAL A 42 12.29 -1.60 9.90
N ILE A 43 12.11 -1.50 8.60
CA ILE A 43 11.89 -2.67 7.75
C ILE A 43 13.26 -3.25 7.42
N LYS A 44 13.52 -4.48 7.89
CA LYS A 44 14.82 -5.17 7.72
C LYS A 44 14.98 -5.69 6.29
N PRO A 45 16.19 -6.06 5.85
CA PRO A 45 16.45 -6.45 4.46
C PRO A 45 15.51 -7.52 3.92
N TYR A 46 15.20 -8.56 4.70
CA TYR A 46 14.30 -9.62 4.25
C TYR A 46 12.85 -9.13 4.08
N GLY A 47 12.36 -8.34 5.04
CA GLY A 47 11.04 -7.71 4.94
C GLY A 47 10.95 -6.71 3.77
N TYR A 48 12.02 -5.96 3.52
CA TYR A 48 12.07 -5.02 2.40
C TYR A 48 12.12 -5.73 1.05
N ALA A 49 12.85 -6.83 0.94
CA ALA A 49 12.91 -7.64 -0.28
C ALA A 49 11.54 -8.22 -0.67
N ILE A 50 10.70 -8.60 0.32
CA ILE A 50 9.30 -8.98 0.06
C ILE A 50 8.54 -7.79 -0.55
N TRP A 51 8.72 -6.58 0.00
CA TRP A 51 8.10 -5.37 -0.52
C TRP A 51 8.56 -5.04 -1.95
N GLU A 52 9.84 -5.17 -2.26
CA GLU A 52 10.39 -4.98 -3.60
C GLU A 52 9.76 -5.94 -4.61
N ASN A 53 9.57 -7.21 -4.25
CA ASN A 53 8.90 -8.20 -5.10
C ASN A 53 7.42 -7.85 -5.34
N ILE A 54 6.70 -7.40 -4.30
CA ILE A 54 5.32 -6.88 -4.41
C ILE A 54 5.29 -5.67 -5.35
N GLN A 55 6.18 -4.71 -5.12
CA GLN A 55 6.28 -3.49 -5.92
C GLN A 55 6.58 -3.80 -7.38
N HIS A 56 7.53 -4.68 -7.67
CA HIS A 56 7.91 -5.06 -9.02
C HIS A 56 6.72 -5.65 -9.80
N GLU A 57 6.00 -6.58 -9.21
CA GLU A 57 4.89 -7.25 -9.88
C GLU A 57 3.68 -6.32 -10.05
N LEU A 58 3.35 -5.50 -9.06
CA LEU A 58 2.27 -4.51 -9.18
C LEU A 58 2.60 -3.42 -10.19
N ASP A 59 3.83 -2.88 -10.19
CA ASP A 59 4.25 -1.84 -11.12
C ASP A 59 4.19 -2.32 -12.57
N ARG A 60 4.56 -3.57 -12.82
CA ARG A 60 4.42 -4.20 -14.14
C ARG A 60 2.95 -4.21 -14.58
N ARG A 61 2.03 -4.66 -13.71
CA ARG A 61 0.58 -4.70 -13.99
C ARG A 61 -0.01 -3.31 -14.19
N PHE A 62 0.44 -2.32 -13.44
CA PHE A 62 0.02 -0.92 -13.62
C PHE A 62 0.41 -0.40 -15.00
N LYS A 63 1.65 -0.59 -15.41
CA LYS A 63 2.15 -0.17 -16.74
C LYS A 63 1.40 -0.81 -17.89
N GLU A 64 0.97 -2.06 -17.76
CA GLU A 64 0.12 -2.73 -18.75
C GLU A 64 -1.25 -2.06 -18.92
N THR A 65 -1.71 -1.29 -17.94
CA THR A 65 -2.95 -0.49 -18.00
C THR A 65 -2.72 0.97 -18.40
N GLY A 66 -1.50 1.34 -18.79
CA GLY A 66 -1.14 2.70 -19.18
C GLY A 66 -0.82 3.65 -18.03
N VAL A 67 -0.53 3.11 -16.83
CA VAL A 67 -0.11 3.92 -15.69
C VAL A 67 1.34 4.36 -15.83
N GLU A 68 1.59 5.63 -15.54
CA GLU A 68 2.94 6.22 -15.48
C GLU A 68 3.30 6.57 -14.03
N ASN A 69 4.56 6.29 -13.63
CA ASN A 69 5.05 6.65 -12.32
C ASN A 69 5.52 8.11 -12.28
N VAL A 70 5.16 8.80 -11.21
CA VAL A 70 5.58 10.18 -10.90
C VAL A 70 6.06 10.27 -9.46
N TYR A 71 6.53 11.43 -9.05
CA TYR A 71 6.86 11.71 -7.65
C TYR A 71 6.34 13.10 -7.27
N MET A 72 5.50 13.17 -6.25
CA MET A 72 5.02 14.41 -5.64
C MET A 72 5.83 14.77 -4.41
N PRO A 73 5.99 16.06 -4.07
CA PRO A 73 6.68 16.48 -2.85
C PRO A 73 6.09 15.85 -1.59
N MET A 74 6.94 15.66 -0.58
CA MET A 74 6.53 15.09 0.71
C MET A 74 5.66 16.05 1.53
N PHE A 75 5.87 17.35 1.40
CA PHE A 75 5.22 18.37 2.23
C PHE A 75 4.01 18.97 1.54
N ILE A 76 2.95 19.17 2.32
CA ILE A 76 1.70 19.83 1.89
C ILE A 76 1.56 21.11 2.70
N PRO A 77 1.51 22.30 2.08
CA PRO A 77 1.16 23.53 2.78
C PRO A 77 -0.24 23.45 3.41
N GLU A 78 -0.41 24.04 4.58
CA GLU A 78 -1.71 24.05 5.27
C GLU A 78 -2.83 24.62 4.39
N SER A 79 -2.57 25.71 3.69
CA SER A 79 -3.52 26.35 2.76
C SER A 79 -3.98 25.41 1.64
N LEU A 80 -3.09 24.53 1.16
CA LEU A 80 -3.46 23.55 0.15
C LEU A 80 -4.29 22.40 0.72
N LEU A 81 -3.98 21.97 1.95
CA LEU A 81 -4.75 20.93 2.64
C LEU A 81 -6.20 21.40 2.91
N GLU A 82 -6.41 22.68 3.18
CA GLU A 82 -7.71 23.27 3.55
C GLU A 82 -8.64 23.53 2.36
N VAL A 83 -8.20 23.34 1.12
CA VAL A 83 -9.02 23.61 -0.07
C VAL A 83 -10.26 22.70 -0.14
N GLU A 84 -10.13 21.43 0.26
CA GLU A 84 -11.23 20.47 0.28
C GLU A 84 -11.59 20.13 1.74
N LYS A 85 -12.75 20.64 2.20
CA LYS A 85 -13.14 20.63 3.60
C LYS A 85 -13.36 19.22 4.17
N ASP A 86 -14.02 18.34 3.44
CA ASP A 86 -14.31 16.97 3.92
C ASP A 86 -13.03 16.18 4.07
N HIS A 87 -12.07 16.39 3.16
CA HIS A 87 -10.74 15.78 3.22
C HIS A 87 -9.96 16.25 4.46
N VAL A 88 -10.00 17.55 4.76
CA VAL A 88 -9.37 18.11 5.96
C VAL A 88 -9.95 17.51 7.23
N GLU A 89 -11.26 17.46 7.35
CA GLU A 89 -11.94 16.91 8.53
C GLU A 89 -11.55 15.43 8.76
N GLY A 90 -11.31 14.67 7.68
CA GLY A 90 -10.87 13.28 7.76
C GLY A 90 -9.43 13.09 8.21
N PHE A 91 -8.50 13.97 7.82
CA PHE A 91 -7.06 13.77 8.04
C PHE A 91 -6.43 14.73 9.04
N ALA A 92 -7.01 15.89 9.32
CA ALA A 92 -6.41 16.91 10.21
C ALA A 92 -5.92 16.37 11.57
N PRO A 93 -6.62 15.41 12.24
CA PRO A 93 -6.17 14.88 13.53
C PRO A 93 -4.91 14.00 13.46
N GLU A 94 -4.55 13.54 12.27
CA GLU A 94 -3.51 12.51 12.06
C GLU A 94 -2.28 13.02 11.30
N VAL A 95 -2.20 14.31 10.96
CA VAL A 95 -1.04 14.83 10.24
C VAL A 95 0.12 15.19 11.17
N ALA A 96 1.35 14.97 10.67
CA ALA A 96 2.56 15.45 11.31
C ALA A 96 2.89 16.86 10.78
N TRP A 97 2.90 17.86 11.64
CA TRP A 97 3.16 19.25 11.28
C TRP A 97 4.64 19.61 11.30
N VAL A 98 5.09 20.27 10.25
CA VAL A 98 6.41 20.89 10.13
C VAL A 98 6.26 22.39 10.26
N THR A 99 6.87 22.97 11.30
CA THR A 99 6.71 24.36 11.67
C THR A 99 8.02 25.16 11.55
N TYR A 100 9.15 24.47 11.34
CA TYR A 100 10.47 25.09 11.18
C TYR A 100 11.16 24.60 9.92
N GLY A 101 11.85 25.51 9.21
CA GLY A 101 12.82 25.21 8.17
C GLY A 101 14.22 25.59 8.66
N GLY A 102 15.05 24.59 8.95
CA GLY A 102 16.29 24.81 9.71
C GLY A 102 15.98 25.34 11.10
N LEU A 103 16.52 26.54 11.45
CA LEU A 103 16.33 27.19 12.74
C LEU A 103 15.22 28.28 12.72
N ASN A 104 14.62 28.54 11.56
CA ASN A 104 13.65 29.59 11.41
C ASN A 104 12.22 29.03 11.38
N PRO A 105 11.25 29.65 12.06
CA PRO A 105 9.84 29.29 11.90
C PRO A 105 9.40 29.54 10.46
N LEU A 106 8.58 28.65 9.94
CA LEU A 106 7.97 28.81 8.63
C LEU A 106 6.88 29.89 8.71
N GLN A 107 6.69 30.65 7.63
CA GLN A 107 5.58 31.62 7.52
C GLN A 107 4.23 30.90 7.49
N GLU A 108 4.20 29.74 6.83
CA GLU A 108 3.07 28.83 6.78
C GLU A 108 3.56 27.45 7.20
N ARG A 109 2.86 26.77 8.10
CA ARG A 109 3.18 25.40 8.46
C ARG A 109 2.81 24.44 7.32
N MET A 110 3.56 23.34 7.24
CA MET A 110 3.32 22.26 6.28
C MET A 110 3.05 20.98 7.05
N CYS A 111 2.32 20.06 6.46
CA CYS A 111 2.26 18.71 7.00
C CYS A 111 3.10 17.74 6.13
N VAL A 112 3.58 16.68 6.76
CA VAL A 112 4.05 15.50 6.02
C VAL A 112 2.83 14.80 5.44
N ARG A 113 2.83 14.51 4.15
CA ARG A 113 1.66 13.95 3.43
C ARG A 113 1.08 12.72 4.14
N PRO A 114 -0.21 12.71 4.51
CA PRO A 114 -0.94 11.51 4.93
C PRO A 114 -1.50 10.74 3.73
N THR A 115 -1.64 11.43 2.62
CA THR A 115 -2.05 11.01 1.26
C THR A 115 -1.83 12.21 0.33
N SER A 116 -1.92 12.05 -0.98
CA SER A 116 -1.47 13.09 -1.93
C SER A 116 -2.56 13.68 -2.83
N GLU A 117 -3.85 13.46 -2.56
CA GLU A 117 -4.95 13.98 -3.39
C GLU A 117 -4.79 15.47 -3.68
N THR A 118 -4.52 16.27 -2.64
CA THR A 118 -4.41 17.74 -2.78
C THR A 118 -3.21 18.16 -3.62
N LEU A 119 -2.09 17.46 -3.50
CA LEU A 119 -0.89 17.70 -4.34
C LEU A 119 -1.16 17.38 -5.81
N PHE A 120 -1.82 16.26 -6.09
CA PHE A 120 -2.20 15.91 -7.45
C PHE A 120 -3.21 16.89 -8.03
N CYS A 121 -4.18 17.34 -7.23
CA CYS A 121 -5.15 18.33 -7.66
C CYS A 121 -4.50 19.67 -8.01
N ASP A 122 -3.56 20.16 -7.20
CA ASP A 122 -2.81 21.37 -7.47
C ASP A 122 -1.98 21.26 -8.75
N PHE A 123 -1.33 20.13 -8.95
CA PHE A 123 -0.60 19.84 -10.17
C PHE A 123 -1.52 19.75 -11.41
N TYR A 124 -2.63 19.02 -11.31
CA TYR A 124 -3.56 18.82 -12.41
C TYR A 124 -4.26 20.10 -12.85
N LYS A 125 -4.52 21.04 -11.93
CA LYS A 125 -5.07 22.36 -12.26
C LYS A 125 -4.29 23.09 -13.38
N ASN A 126 -2.97 22.91 -13.38
CA ASN A 126 -2.10 23.53 -14.37
C ASN A 126 -1.77 22.60 -15.54
N ALA A 127 -1.73 21.28 -15.31
CA ALA A 127 -1.33 20.28 -16.29
C ALA A 127 -2.46 19.86 -17.26
N ILE A 128 -3.73 20.17 -16.93
CA ILE A 128 -4.91 19.82 -17.72
C ILE A 128 -5.59 21.09 -18.19
N GLN A 129 -5.63 21.31 -19.52
CA GLN A 129 -6.24 22.49 -20.15
C GLN A 129 -7.24 22.07 -21.23
N SER A 130 -7.06 20.91 -21.84
CA SER A 130 -7.83 20.45 -22.97
C SER A 130 -8.10 18.94 -22.86
N TYR A 131 -9.13 18.46 -23.56
CA TYR A 131 -9.44 17.03 -23.65
C TYR A 131 -8.25 16.17 -24.13
N ARG A 132 -7.26 16.77 -24.82
CA ARG A 132 -6.05 16.09 -25.30
C ARG A 132 -5.07 15.76 -24.18
N ASP A 133 -5.20 16.41 -23.02
CA ASP A 133 -4.37 16.17 -21.86
C ASP A 133 -4.88 14.99 -21.01
N LEU A 134 -6.08 14.48 -21.35
CA LEU A 134 -6.77 13.39 -20.63
C LEU A 134 -6.72 12.07 -21.42
N PRO A 135 -6.75 10.92 -20.72
CA PRO A 135 -6.70 10.81 -19.27
C PRO A 135 -5.30 11.04 -18.71
N LYS A 136 -5.19 11.52 -17.46
CA LYS A 136 -3.98 11.45 -16.66
C LYS A 136 -4.09 10.23 -15.75
N VAL A 137 -3.10 9.34 -15.82
CA VAL A 137 -3.12 8.07 -15.07
C VAL A 137 -1.77 7.88 -14.40
N TYR A 138 -1.61 8.51 -13.22
CA TYR A 138 -0.35 8.55 -12.52
C TYR A 138 -0.39 7.74 -11.23
N ASN A 139 0.76 7.17 -10.90
CA ASN A 139 1.03 6.46 -9.65
C ASN A 139 2.33 6.97 -9.03
N GLN A 140 2.43 6.95 -7.72
CA GLN A 140 3.71 7.11 -7.03
C GLN A 140 3.94 6.03 -5.99
N TRP A 141 5.18 5.58 -5.90
CA TRP A 141 5.71 4.76 -4.82
C TRP A 141 6.37 5.67 -3.81
N CYS A 142 5.86 5.69 -2.58
CA CYS A 142 6.34 6.63 -1.56
C CYS A 142 6.03 6.17 -0.14
N SER A 143 6.50 6.93 0.85
CA SER A 143 6.01 6.84 2.22
C SER A 143 4.98 7.94 2.50
N VAL A 144 4.12 7.67 3.47
CA VAL A 144 3.18 8.63 4.07
C VAL A 144 3.23 8.52 5.58
N VAL A 145 2.78 9.59 6.25
CA VAL A 145 2.75 9.67 7.71
C VAL A 145 1.33 9.93 8.19
N ARG A 146 0.82 9.01 9.02
CA ARG A 146 -0.45 9.15 9.74
C ARG A 146 -0.18 8.94 11.22
N TRP A 147 -0.44 9.96 12.05
CA TRP A 147 -0.05 9.97 13.47
C TRP A 147 -0.96 9.09 14.34
N GLU A 148 -0.93 7.79 14.03
CA GLU A 148 -1.73 6.77 14.68
C GLU A 148 -1.40 6.64 16.17
N LYS A 149 -2.44 6.42 17.00
CA LYS A 149 -2.29 6.22 18.44
C LYS A 149 -1.79 4.82 18.78
N GLU A 150 -2.36 3.82 18.10
CA GLU A 150 -2.02 2.40 18.27
C GLU A 150 -1.34 1.90 17.01
N THR A 151 -0.20 1.22 17.17
CA THR A 151 0.60 0.74 16.05
C THR A 151 0.91 -0.74 16.19
N ARG A 152 0.99 -1.43 15.03
CA ARG A 152 1.41 -2.81 14.91
C ARG A 152 2.19 -2.99 13.61
N PRO A 153 3.35 -3.68 13.63
CA PRO A 153 4.20 -3.85 12.44
C PRO A 153 3.41 -4.23 11.19
N PHE A 154 3.66 -3.58 10.07
CA PHE A 154 2.99 -3.66 8.77
C PHE A 154 1.49 -3.31 8.76
N LEU A 155 0.72 -3.67 9.79
CA LEU A 155 -0.73 -3.50 9.79
C LEU A 155 -1.16 -2.05 10.01
N ARG A 156 -0.47 -1.37 10.93
CA ARG A 156 -0.72 0.02 11.29
C ARG A 156 0.55 0.64 11.88
N SER A 157 1.19 1.55 11.17
CA SER A 157 2.36 2.30 11.63
C SER A 157 2.22 3.78 11.27
N ARG A 158 2.93 4.64 11.99
CA ARG A 158 2.88 6.09 11.76
C ARG A 158 3.47 6.48 10.42
N GLU A 159 4.51 5.79 9.99
CA GLU A 159 5.05 5.87 8.65
C GLU A 159 4.96 4.49 8.00
N PHE A 160 4.53 4.44 6.75
CA PHE A 160 4.47 3.21 5.98
C PHE A 160 4.73 3.48 4.50
N LEU A 161 5.19 2.44 3.81
CA LEU A 161 5.38 2.48 2.37
C LEU A 161 4.09 2.04 1.67
N TRP A 162 3.82 2.66 0.54
CA TRP A 162 2.68 2.32 -0.29
C TRP A 162 2.89 2.74 -1.75
N GLN A 163 1.94 2.42 -2.57
CA GLN A 163 1.67 3.12 -3.80
C GLN A 163 0.33 3.84 -3.71
N GLU A 164 0.23 4.97 -4.34
CA GLU A 164 -1.01 5.71 -4.53
C GLU A 164 -1.12 6.13 -5.99
N GLY A 165 -2.20 5.68 -6.63
CA GLY A 165 -2.56 6.12 -7.96
C GLY A 165 -3.57 7.25 -7.89
N HIS A 166 -3.41 8.25 -8.74
CA HIS A 166 -4.31 9.40 -8.85
C HIS A 166 -4.55 9.67 -10.32
N THR A 167 -5.82 9.68 -10.72
CA THR A 167 -6.18 9.81 -12.13
C THR A 167 -7.18 10.92 -12.38
N ALA A 168 -7.19 11.44 -13.61
CA ALA A 168 -8.18 12.41 -14.07
C ALA A 168 -8.69 11.99 -15.45
N HIS A 169 -10.00 12.02 -15.61
CA HIS A 169 -10.73 11.56 -16.80
C HIS A 169 -11.71 12.62 -17.30
N ALA A 170 -12.07 12.54 -18.58
CA ALA A 170 -13.01 13.45 -19.19
C ALA A 170 -14.46 13.21 -18.77
N THR A 171 -14.82 11.96 -18.46
CA THR A 171 -16.20 11.58 -18.12
C THR A 171 -16.29 10.77 -16.83
N ALA A 172 -17.46 10.76 -16.23
CA ALA A 172 -17.76 9.95 -15.05
C ALA A 172 -17.63 8.45 -15.33
N GLU A 173 -18.02 8.03 -16.54
CA GLU A 173 -17.96 6.63 -16.96
C GLU A 173 -16.49 6.15 -17.06
N GLU A 174 -15.59 6.97 -17.61
CA GLU A 174 -14.17 6.64 -17.67
C GLU A 174 -13.56 6.53 -16.28
N ALA A 175 -13.93 7.42 -15.36
CA ALA A 175 -13.49 7.37 -13.96
C ALA A 175 -13.98 6.11 -13.26
N GLU A 176 -15.27 5.76 -13.41
CA GLU A 176 -15.83 4.54 -12.82
C GLU A 176 -15.16 3.28 -13.39
N GLN A 177 -14.97 3.21 -14.70
CA GLN A 177 -14.26 2.10 -15.34
C GLN A 177 -12.84 1.94 -14.78
N ARG A 178 -12.10 3.03 -14.60
CA ARG A 178 -10.76 3.01 -13.98
C ARG A 178 -10.81 2.55 -12.54
N THR A 179 -11.77 3.02 -11.75
CA THR A 179 -11.96 2.63 -10.36
C THR A 179 -12.16 1.13 -10.22
N VAL A 180 -13.05 0.55 -11.02
CA VAL A 180 -13.33 -0.90 -11.02
C VAL A 180 -12.16 -1.70 -11.58
N GLN A 181 -11.49 -1.20 -12.63
CA GLN A 181 -10.30 -1.85 -13.18
C GLN A 181 -9.20 -2.02 -12.15
N MET A 182 -8.91 -0.98 -11.36
CA MET A 182 -7.87 -1.05 -10.35
C MET A 182 -8.25 -1.94 -9.16
N LEU A 183 -9.53 -1.95 -8.77
CA LEU A 183 -10.03 -2.90 -7.79
C LEU A 183 -9.81 -4.34 -8.22
N ASN A 184 -10.15 -4.67 -9.46
CA ASN A 184 -9.96 -6.01 -10.02
C ASN A 184 -8.47 -6.37 -10.14
N LEU A 185 -7.63 -5.45 -10.62
CA LEU A 185 -6.19 -5.66 -10.70
C LEU A 185 -5.60 -6.01 -9.32
N TYR A 186 -6.02 -5.33 -8.27
CA TYR A 186 -5.61 -5.62 -6.91
C TYR A 186 -6.06 -7.00 -6.44
N ALA A 187 -7.30 -7.37 -6.72
CA ALA A 187 -7.82 -8.67 -6.35
C ALA A 187 -7.10 -9.80 -7.09
N ASP A 188 -6.93 -9.67 -8.41
CA ASP A 188 -6.22 -10.64 -9.24
C ASP A 188 -4.75 -10.78 -8.79
N PHE A 189 -4.10 -9.67 -8.42
CA PHE A 189 -2.76 -9.70 -7.82
C PHE A 189 -2.74 -10.48 -6.50
N CYS A 190 -3.67 -10.23 -5.60
CA CYS A 190 -3.74 -10.96 -4.33
C CYS A 190 -3.97 -12.46 -4.55
N GLU A 191 -4.87 -12.83 -5.45
CA GLU A 191 -5.21 -14.24 -5.70
C GLU A 191 -4.11 -14.98 -6.47
N GLU A 192 -3.56 -14.39 -7.53
CA GLU A 192 -2.61 -15.05 -8.43
C GLU A 192 -1.17 -15.05 -7.92
N VAL A 193 -0.75 -13.97 -7.26
CA VAL A 193 0.65 -13.77 -6.83
C VAL A 193 0.82 -14.06 -5.35
N LEU A 194 -0.09 -13.55 -4.52
CA LEU A 194 -0.03 -13.74 -3.08
C LEU A 194 -0.75 -15.00 -2.61
N ALA A 195 -1.44 -15.72 -3.50
CA ALA A 195 -2.30 -16.87 -3.15
C ALA A 195 -3.28 -16.55 -2.00
N MET A 196 -3.73 -15.29 -1.95
CA MET A 196 -4.58 -14.76 -0.89
C MET A 196 -5.97 -14.46 -1.42
N PRO A 197 -6.99 -15.28 -1.10
CA PRO A 197 -8.36 -15.00 -1.47
C PRO A 197 -8.86 -13.70 -0.88
N VAL A 198 -9.53 -12.88 -1.69
CA VAL A 198 -10.10 -11.60 -1.26
C VAL A 198 -11.53 -11.45 -1.74
N ILE A 199 -12.32 -10.70 -0.97
CA ILE A 199 -13.69 -10.33 -1.33
C ILE A 199 -13.68 -8.88 -1.79
N ARG A 200 -14.23 -8.63 -2.99
CA ARG A 200 -14.44 -7.29 -3.54
C ARG A 200 -15.76 -6.73 -3.01
N GLY A 201 -15.77 -5.49 -2.58
CA GLY A 201 -16.99 -4.85 -2.08
C GLY A 201 -16.94 -3.33 -2.14
N GLN A 202 -18.10 -2.72 -1.97
CA GLN A 202 -18.24 -1.27 -1.83
C GLN A 202 -18.46 -0.93 -0.36
N LYS A 203 -17.75 0.06 0.14
CA LYS A 203 -17.93 0.57 1.52
C LYS A 203 -19.26 1.32 1.66
N THR A 204 -19.80 1.25 2.86
CA THR A 204 -20.99 2.03 3.22
C THR A 204 -20.68 3.53 3.24
N GLU A 205 -21.70 4.37 3.16
CA GLU A 205 -21.56 5.84 3.25
C GLU A 205 -20.79 6.30 4.49
N LYS A 206 -20.90 5.57 5.59
CA LYS A 206 -20.22 5.90 6.85
C LYS A 206 -18.70 5.60 6.81
N GLU A 207 -18.29 4.64 5.98
CA GLU A 207 -16.92 4.11 5.97
C GLU A 207 -16.15 4.46 4.70
N LYS A 208 -16.82 5.11 3.74
CA LYS A 208 -16.14 5.54 2.51
C LYS A 208 -15.08 6.59 2.80
N PHE A 209 -14.09 6.69 1.91
CA PHE A 209 -13.04 7.70 2.00
C PHE A 209 -13.63 9.11 1.95
N ALA A 210 -13.09 10.02 2.76
CA ALA A 210 -13.54 11.39 2.85
C ALA A 210 -13.38 12.15 1.52
N GLY A 211 -14.47 12.70 0.99
CA GLY A 211 -14.51 13.34 -0.33
C GLY A 211 -14.80 12.42 -1.51
N ALA A 212 -14.86 11.09 -1.31
CA ALA A 212 -15.21 10.14 -2.38
C ALA A 212 -16.73 10.02 -2.56
N GLU A 213 -17.19 9.87 -3.80
CA GLU A 213 -18.56 9.46 -4.12
C GLU A 213 -18.76 7.97 -3.84
N ALA A 214 -17.75 7.14 -4.18
CA ALA A 214 -17.74 5.71 -3.88
C ALA A 214 -16.34 5.24 -3.49
N THR A 215 -16.28 4.31 -2.54
CA THR A 215 -15.05 3.60 -2.15
C THR A 215 -15.27 2.10 -2.29
N TYR A 216 -14.45 1.49 -3.13
CA TYR A 216 -14.37 0.04 -3.25
C TYR A 216 -13.16 -0.49 -2.49
N THR A 217 -13.26 -1.73 -2.01
CA THR A 217 -12.22 -2.38 -1.22
C THR A 217 -12.09 -3.85 -1.60
N ILE A 218 -10.89 -4.37 -1.41
CA ILE A 218 -10.66 -5.81 -1.29
C ILE A 218 -10.32 -6.15 0.15
N GLU A 219 -10.92 -7.19 0.68
CA GLU A 219 -10.72 -7.62 2.06
C GLU A 219 -10.40 -9.12 2.12
N ALA A 220 -9.36 -9.46 2.88
CA ALA A 220 -8.96 -10.82 3.15
C ALA A 220 -9.47 -11.27 4.53
N LEU A 221 -9.90 -12.54 4.64
CA LEU A 221 -10.31 -13.12 5.93
C LEU A 221 -9.09 -13.65 6.66
N MET A 222 -8.89 -13.19 7.89
CA MET A 222 -7.80 -13.62 8.77
C MET A 222 -8.21 -14.83 9.61
N HIS A 223 -7.24 -15.56 10.16
CA HIS A 223 -7.48 -16.75 10.99
C HIS A 223 -8.31 -16.46 12.24
N ASP A 224 -8.26 -15.26 12.78
CA ASP A 224 -9.08 -14.81 13.90
C ASP A 224 -10.52 -14.43 13.52
N GLY A 225 -10.91 -14.66 12.26
CA GLY A 225 -12.25 -14.38 11.74
C GLY A 225 -12.51 -12.92 11.39
N LYS A 226 -11.49 -12.05 11.47
CA LYS A 226 -11.62 -10.64 11.08
C LYS A 226 -11.29 -10.42 9.62
N ALA A 227 -11.98 -9.47 8.99
CA ALA A 227 -11.63 -8.99 7.67
C ALA A 227 -10.53 -7.94 7.74
N LEU A 228 -9.53 -8.05 6.85
CA LEU A 228 -8.45 -7.07 6.70
C LEU A 228 -8.56 -6.38 5.35
N GLN A 229 -8.76 -5.06 5.37
CA GLN A 229 -8.68 -4.25 4.16
C GLN A 229 -7.28 -4.34 3.55
N SER A 230 -7.20 -4.85 2.32
CA SER A 230 -5.94 -5.15 1.63
C SER A 230 -5.65 -4.23 0.45
N GLY A 231 -6.64 -3.50 -0.03
CA GLY A 231 -6.50 -2.49 -1.07
C GLY A 231 -7.79 -1.71 -1.24
N THR A 232 -7.70 -0.48 -1.73
CA THR A 232 -8.86 0.39 -1.96
C THR A 232 -8.79 1.07 -3.32
N SER A 233 -9.95 1.36 -3.89
CA SER A 233 -10.11 2.15 -5.09
C SER A 233 -11.29 3.10 -4.90
N HIS A 234 -11.04 4.41 -5.12
CA HIS A 234 -12.00 5.48 -4.84
C HIS A 234 -12.41 6.16 -6.13
N ASN A 235 -13.70 6.40 -6.29
CA ASN A 235 -14.24 7.33 -7.28
C ASN A 235 -14.59 8.64 -6.57
N PHE A 236 -13.98 9.74 -6.97
CA PHE A 236 -14.24 11.08 -6.41
C PHE A 236 -15.26 11.88 -7.21
N GLY A 237 -15.72 11.35 -8.35
CA GLY A 237 -16.51 12.16 -9.27
C GLY A 237 -15.77 13.44 -9.65
N ASP A 238 -16.47 14.56 -9.66
CA ASP A 238 -15.91 15.88 -9.95
C ASP A 238 -15.75 16.78 -8.71
N GLY A 239 -15.93 16.25 -7.50
CA GLY A 239 -15.89 17.02 -6.25
C GLY A 239 -14.57 17.75 -6.03
N PHE A 240 -13.45 17.05 -6.04
CA PHE A 240 -12.12 17.64 -5.93
C PHE A 240 -11.81 18.58 -7.10
N ALA A 241 -12.23 18.22 -8.31
CA ALA A 241 -12.03 19.08 -9.47
C ALA A 241 -12.75 20.42 -9.34
N LYS A 242 -13.95 20.45 -8.77
CA LYS A 242 -14.70 21.68 -8.47
C LYS A 242 -14.02 22.51 -7.38
N ALA A 243 -13.57 21.87 -6.29
CA ALA A 243 -12.90 22.56 -5.20
C ALA A 243 -11.57 23.20 -5.64
N PHE A 244 -10.77 22.51 -6.46
CA PHE A 244 -9.48 22.99 -6.95
C PHE A 244 -9.55 23.79 -8.26
N GLY A 245 -10.68 23.78 -8.96
CA GLY A 245 -10.84 24.44 -10.25
C GLY A 245 -10.13 23.72 -11.39
N ILE A 246 -10.16 22.37 -11.43
CA ILE A 246 -9.52 21.55 -12.46
C ILE A 246 -10.49 21.40 -13.62
N GLN A 247 -10.33 22.21 -14.66
CA GLN A 247 -11.19 22.26 -15.83
C GLN A 247 -10.41 22.05 -17.12
N PHE A 248 -11.08 21.52 -18.12
CA PHE A 248 -10.54 21.34 -19.46
C PHE A 248 -11.55 21.83 -20.52
N THR A 249 -11.03 22.29 -21.66
CA THR A 249 -11.85 22.56 -22.83
C THR A 249 -12.10 21.25 -23.58
N ASP A 250 -13.36 20.84 -23.66
CA ASP A 250 -13.77 19.63 -24.35
C ASP A 250 -13.92 19.83 -25.87
N LYS A 251 -14.15 18.76 -26.60
CA LYS A 251 -14.31 18.72 -28.07
C LYS A 251 -15.43 19.64 -28.58
N ASP A 252 -16.43 19.88 -27.75
CA ASP A 252 -17.55 20.81 -28.03
C ASP A 252 -17.22 22.28 -27.68
N ASN A 253 -15.98 22.56 -27.36
CA ASN A 253 -15.47 23.90 -26.99
C ASN A 253 -16.06 24.46 -25.69
N LYS A 254 -16.54 23.59 -24.80
CA LYS A 254 -17.06 23.95 -23.48
C LYS A 254 -16.07 23.56 -22.38
N LEU A 255 -16.04 24.37 -21.33
CA LEU A 255 -15.31 24.05 -20.11
C LEU A 255 -16.08 23.00 -19.31
N LYS A 256 -15.38 21.93 -18.90
CA LYS A 256 -15.90 20.85 -18.08
C LYS A 256 -14.91 20.57 -16.94
N TYR A 257 -15.42 20.08 -15.82
CA TYR A 257 -14.58 19.55 -14.74
C TYR A 257 -14.15 18.12 -15.05
N VAL A 258 -12.95 17.76 -14.63
CA VAL A 258 -12.48 16.37 -14.74
C VAL A 258 -13.15 15.50 -13.68
N HIS A 259 -13.21 14.19 -13.92
CA HIS A 259 -13.60 13.17 -12.95
C HIS A 259 -12.37 12.43 -12.47
N GLN A 260 -12.22 12.25 -11.16
CA GLN A 260 -10.99 11.77 -10.55
C GLN A 260 -11.16 10.46 -9.82
N THR A 261 -10.10 9.68 -9.79
CA THR A 261 -10.00 8.45 -8.98
C THR A 261 -8.71 8.41 -8.20
N SER A 262 -8.70 7.70 -7.08
CA SER A 262 -7.46 7.27 -6.45
C SER A 262 -7.53 5.82 -6.00
N TRP A 263 -6.38 5.17 -5.90
CA TRP A 263 -6.30 3.76 -5.52
C TRP A 263 -4.96 3.48 -4.86
N GLY A 264 -4.96 2.60 -3.84
CA GLY A 264 -3.78 2.37 -3.03
C GLY A 264 -3.67 0.99 -2.39
N MET A 265 -2.44 0.52 -2.32
CA MET A 265 -2.00 -0.64 -1.54
C MET A 265 -0.74 -0.30 -0.74
N THR A 266 -0.61 -0.90 0.44
CA THR A 266 0.46 -0.57 1.38
C THR A 266 1.25 -1.81 1.79
N THR A 267 2.32 -1.62 2.55
CA THR A 267 3.05 -2.69 3.25
C THR A 267 2.17 -3.52 4.20
N ARG A 268 0.89 -3.13 4.44
CA ARG A 268 -0.10 -3.96 5.13
C ARG A 268 -0.27 -5.33 4.48
N LEU A 269 -0.05 -5.45 3.16
CA LEU A 269 -0.09 -6.74 2.46
C LEU A 269 0.88 -7.76 3.06
N ILE A 270 2.05 -7.34 3.53
CA ILE A 270 2.99 -8.24 4.19
C ILE A 270 2.36 -8.80 5.47
N GLY A 271 1.68 -7.95 6.24
CA GLY A 271 0.91 -8.39 7.41
C GLY A 271 -0.22 -9.36 7.04
N ALA A 272 -0.94 -9.10 5.95
CA ALA A 272 -1.97 -9.98 5.44
C ALA A 272 -1.41 -11.36 5.05
N ILE A 273 -0.30 -11.40 4.33
CA ILE A 273 0.40 -12.64 3.94
C ILE A 273 0.79 -13.46 5.16
N ILE A 274 1.35 -12.81 6.18
CA ILE A 274 1.71 -13.48 7.44
C ILE A 274 0.47 -14.13 8.07
N MET A 275 -0.63 -13.38 8.16
CA MET A 275 -1.85 -13.84 8.83
C MET A 275 -2.64 -14.87 8.02
N VAL A 276 -2.50 -14.90 6.68
CA VAL A 276 -3.19 -15.86 5.82
C VAL A 276 -2.41 -17.16 5.69
N HIS A 277 -1.09 -17.09 5.57
CA HIS A 277 -0.25 -18.25 5.24
C HIS A 277 0.60 -18.76 6.39
N GLY A 278 0.95 -17.91 7.35
CA GLY A 278 1.74 -18.31 8.52
C GLY A 278 1.04 -19.35 9.38
N ASP A 279 1.82 -20.12 10.09
CA ASP A 279 1.36 -21.16 11.01
C ASP A 279 2.17 -21.13 12.33
N ASP A 280 1.99 -22.13 13.18
CA ASP A 280 2.74 -22.28 14.43
C ASP A 280 4.21 -22.65 14.22
N SER A 281 4.64 -22.92 12.98
CA SER A 281 6.05 -23.07 12.59
C SER A 281 6.68 -21.76 12.15
N GLY A 282 5.89 -20.73 11.89
CA GLY A 282 6.33 -19.37 11.58
C GLY A 282 5.84 -18.82 10.25
N LEU A 283 6.74 -18.06 9.58
CA LEU A 283 6.44 -17.39 8.31
C LEU A 283 6.35 -18.38 7.15
N VAL A 284 5.27 -18.26 6.39
CA VAL A 284 5.08 -18.96 5.11
C VAL A 284 4.85 -17.92 4.02
N LEU A 285 5.64 -17.98 2.95
CA LEU A 285 5.56 -17.02 1.84
C LEU A 285 5.13 -17.70 0.54
N PRO A 286 4.23 -17.08 -0.23
CA PRO A 286 3.99 -17.48 -1.61
C PRO A 286 5.28 -17.44 -2.43
N PRO A 287 5.56 -18.42 -3.28
CA PRO A 287 6.85 -18.53 -3.99
C PRO A 287 7.19 -17.28 -4.83
N ARG A 288 6.18 -16.63 -5.43
CA ARG A 288 6.40 -15.49 -6.33
C ARG A 288 6.95 -14.24 -5.63
N ILE A 289 6.72 -14.11 -4.31
CA ILE A 289 7.20 -12.97 -3.53
C ILE A 289 8.29 -13.34 -2.54
N ALA A 290 8.58 -14.64 -2.36
CA ALA A 290 9.63 -15.09 -1.47
C ALA A 290 11.00 -14.62 -2.00
N PRO A 291 11.80 -13.87 -1.20
CA PRO A 291 13.14 -13.46 -1.61
C PRO A 291 14.08 -14.65 -1.84
N THR A 292 13.87 -15.73 -1.10
CA THR A 292 14.57 -17.01 -1.27
C THR A 292 13.53 -18.08 -1.58
N GLN A 293 13.49 -18.56 -2.81
CA GLN A 293 12.53 -19.57 -3.25
C GLN A 293 12.97 -20.98 -2.88
N VAL A 294 14.26 -21.25 -2.94
CA VAL A 294 14.86 -22.55 -2.60
C VAL A 294 16.13 -22.35 -1.80
N MET A 295 16.21 -23.04 -0.66
CA MET A 295 17.42 -23.09 0.16
C MET A 295 18.06 -24.47 0.05
N VAL A 296 19.30 -24.54 -0.43
CA VAL A 296 20.08 -25.79 -0.47
C VAL A 296 20.91 -25.89 0.82
N ILE A 297 20.62 -26.88 1.65
CA ILE A 297 21.29 -27.08 2.95
C ILE A 297 22.17 -28.32 2.87
N PRO A 298 23.53 -28.19 2.85
CA PRO A 298 24.45 -29.32 2.85
C PRO A 298 24.54 -29.96 4.25
N ILE A 299 23.85 -31.06 4.46
CA ILE A 299 23.95 -31.84 5.71
C ILE A 299 25.26 -32.62 5.71
N GLN A 300 26.02 -32.53 6.83
CA GLN A 300 27.35 -33.14 6.97
C GLN A 300 28.36 -32.63 5.92
N GLN A 301 28.41 -31.30 5.76
CA GLN A 301 29.28 -30.62 4.78
C GLN A 301 30.77 -30.96 4.87
N HIS A 302 31.22 -31.57 6.00
CA HIS A 302 32.59 -32.05 6.18
C HIS A 302 32.90 -33.35 5.43
N LYS A 303 31.89 -34.05 4.89
CA LYS A 303 32.08 -35.24 4.08
C LYS A 303 32.44 -34.85 2.64
N GLU A 304 33.34 -35.64 2.04
CA GLU A 304 33.77 -35.49 0.66
C GLU A 304 32.59 -35.47 -0.32
N GLY A 305 32.58 -34.53 -1.28
CA GLY A 305 31.57 -34.38 -2.32
C GLY A 305 30.26 -33.69 -1.92
N VAL A 306 29.99 -33.51 -0.63
CA VAL A 306 28.71 -32.90 -0.17
C VAL A 306 28.58 -31.44 -0.56
N LEU A 307 29.61 -30.63 -0.32
CA LEU A 307 29.63 -29.22 -0.72
C LEU A 307 29.64 -29.02 -2.22
N GLU A 308 30.39 -29.83 -2.94
CA GLU A 308 30.46 -29.82 -4.41
C GLU A 308 29.08 -30.08 -5.00
N LYS A 309 28.37 -31.12 -4.50
CA LYS A 309 27.03 -31.46 -4.97
C LYS A 309 25.99 -30.42 -4.61
N ALA A 310 26.08 -29.80 -3.43
CA ALA A 310 25.22 -28.71 -3.04
C ALA A 310 25.41 -27.48 -3.94
N ASN A 311 26.65 -27.13 -4.28
CA ASN A 311 26.94 -26.05 -5.20
C ASN A 311 26.46 -26.35 -6.62
N GLU A 312 26.66 -27.57 -7.14
CA GLU A 312 26.12 -27.98 -8.44
C GLU A 312 24.59 -27.82 -8.49
N ILE A 313 23.89 -28.25 -7.44
CA ILE A 313 22.43 -28.09 -7.36
C ILE A 313 22.05 -26.60 -7.36
N ARG A 314 22.72 -25.75 -6.56
CA ARG A 314 22.49 -24.31 -6.51
C ARG A 314 22.67 -23.66 -7.88
N GLU A 315 23.75 -23.98 -8.58
CA GLU A 315 24.03 -23.43 -9.92
C GLU A 315 23.01 -23.88 -10.99
N ARG A 316 22.39 -25.05 -10.81
CA ARG A 316 21.33 -25.53 -11.72
C ARG A 316 19.97 -24.90 -11.45
N LEU A 317 19.76 -24.35 -10.27
CA LEU A 317 18.49 -23.71 -9.87
C LEU A 317 18.45 -22.22 -10.23
N GLY A 318 19.56 -21.64 -10.57
CA GLY A 318 19.64 -20.24 -11.01
C GLY A 318 20.73 -19.46 -10.35
#